data_cf80040b93e836444a61f4ff266540c0
#
_entry.id   cf80040b93e836444a61f4ff266540c0
#
_cell.length_a   1.000
_cell.length_b   1.000
_cell.length_c   1.000
_cell.angle_alpha   90.00
_cell.angle_beta   90.00
_cell.angle_gamma   90.00
#
_symmetry.space_group_name_H-M   'P 1'
#
loop_
_entity.id
_entity.type
_entity.pdbx_description
1 polymer ?
#
loop_
_entity_poly.entity_id
_entity_poly.type
_entity_poly.pdbx_seq_one_letter_code
_entity_poly.pdbx_strand_id
1 'polypeptide(L)'
;MTFKRRAMIATAAASALFLSPQLWAQAQPIKIFNVVELSGTGATAGTMFKSGIELAVKDVNASGGILGRKLEVTNMDTQTNPGIAKALVVRAIDDGAFAIFGPVFSGSILISQTETRRAEVPNFTAAAGALVTQQGSPYIFRTGLTQVNSMPKAARYIARNLKIKKIAVLFVNNDFGKPGRDAIVGALKTFGVEVVADISTEAGQLDFSAPIIKVKQAGAEAVFVYLNEEESARAVRELRKQGWDKPIVGDVTLLSQKVIDLAGDAANGVVGHSEMSADAPIAGVKVVRDKFFKEYNFLPDHNGIKGYQGVYMLKAAIQKVGKFDRVAVAKQLHGMTIKVADEPGVLMDVTFDDKGDIDRESFLIEIKGGKPVVKEVLPPLGKN
;
A
#
# COMPACT_ATOMS: atom_id res chain seq x y z
N MET A 1 -61.28 83.34 4.29
CA MET A 1 -59.94 83.15 4.88
C MET A 1 -59.58 81.70 4.79
N THR A 2 -58.80 81.35 3.81
CA THR A 2 -58.44 79.95 3.46
C THR A 2 -56.98 79.73 3.64
N PHE A 3 -56.59 78.87 4.58
CA PHE A 3 -55.22 78.42 4.78
C PHE A 3 -54.95 77.15 3.94
N LYS A 4 -54.06 77.24 2.99
CA LYS A 4 -53.53 76.11 2.22
C LYS A 4 -52.41 75.47 3.00
N ARG A 5 -52.58 74.19 3.42
CA ARG A 5 -51.49 73.34 3.92
C ARG A 5 -50.85 72.62 2.74
N ARG A 6 -49.58 72.89 2.49
CA ARG A 6 -48.74 72.11 1.57
C ARG A 6 -48.21 70.86 2.34
N ALA A 7 -48.55 69.69 1.85
CA ALA A 7 -47.94 68.44 2.30
C ALA A 7 -46.66 68.22 1.50
N MET A 8 -45.51 68.10 2.21
CA MET A 8 -44.27 67.68 1.63
C MET A 8 -44.22 66.16 1.68
N ILE A 9 -44.17 65.48 0.53
CA ILE A 9 -43.97 64.07 0.38
C ILE A 9 -42.44 63.81 0.39
N ALA A 10 -41.93 63.27 1.45
CA ALA A 10 -40.54 62.79 1.51
C ALA A 10 -40.45 61.37 0.88
N THR A 11 -39.80 61.27 -0.28
CA THR A 11 -39.56 60.03 -0.98
C THR A 11 -38.32 59.36 -0.33
N ALA A 12 -38.54 58.39 0.51
CA ALA A 12 -37.46 57.54 1.03
C ALA A 12 -37.09 56.49 -0.03
N ALA A 13 -35.97 56.70 -0.71
CA ALA A 13 -35.38 55.70 -1.59
C ALA A 13 -34.77 54.59 -0.74
N ALA A 14 -35.48 53.48 -0.59
CA ALA A 14 -34.97 52.26 0.00
C ALA A 14 -33.99 51.60 -0.98
N SER A 15 -32.68 51.78 -0.77
CA SER A 15 -31.62 51.02 -1.45
C SER A 15 -31.66 49.58 -0.94
N ALA A 16 -32.42 48.72 -1.61
CA ALA A 16 -32.35 47.28 -1.41
C ALA A 16 -31.01 46.80 -1.97
N LEU A 17 -30.02 46.65 -1.11
CA LEU A 17 -28.81 45.87 -1.38
C LEU A 17 -29.25 44.42 -1.66
N PHE A 18 -29.34 44.06 -2.94
CA PHE A 18 -29.43 42.69 -3.39
C PHE A 18 -28.11 41.99 -3.00
N LEU A 19 -28.04 41.41 -1.83
CA LEU A 19 -27.11 40.35 -1.50
C LEU A 19 -27.47 39.16 -2.39
N SER A 20 -26.94 39.17 -3.61
CA SER A 20 -26.95 37.98 -4.45
C SER A 20 -26.24 36.89 -3.63
N PRO A 21 -26.89 35.76 -3.31
CA PRO A 21 -26.18 34.62 -2.81
C PRO A 21 -25.19 34.24 -3.92
N GLN A 22 -23.89 34.53 -3.72
CA GLN A 22 -22.87 33.90 -4.52
C GLN A 22 -23.05 32.39 -4.31
N LEU A 23 -23.77 31.78 -5.24
CA LEU A 23 -23.70 30.32 -5.43
C LEU A 23 -22.22 30.04 -5.68
N TRP A 24 -21.53 29.68 -4.61
CA TRP A 24 -20.22 29.08 -4.72
C TRP A 24 -20.45 27.82 -5.54
N ALA A 25 -20.21 27.91 -6.85
CA ALA A 25 -20.20 26.72 -7.69
C ALA A 25 -19.23 25.78 -7.03
N GLN A 26 -19.76 24.74 -6.40
CA GLN A 26 -18.94 23.75 -5.71
C GLN A 26 -17.96 23.23 -6.75
N ALA A 27 -16.67 23.54 -6.56
CA ALA A 27 -15.64 23.11 -7.49
C ALA A 27 -15.77 21.60 -7.70
N GLN A 28 -15.83 21.17 -8.97
CA GLN A 28 -15.99 19.75 -9.31
C GLN A 28 -15.02 18.87 -8.49
N PRO A 29 -15.47 17.76 -7.93
CA PRO A 29 -14.61 16.90 -7.12
C PRO A 29 -13.44 16.38 -7.94
N ILE A 30 -12.37 15.99 -7.25
CA ILE A 30 -11.22 15.31 -7.85
C ILE A 30 -11.58 13.83 -7.91
N LYS A 31 -11.76 13.29 -9.10
CA LYS A 31 -12.08 11.87 -9.29
C LYS A 31 -10.84 11.03 -9.13
N ILE A 32 -10.85 10.12 -8.17
CA ILE A 32 -9.85 9.06 -8.03
C ILE A 32 -10.52 7.70 -8.14
N PHE A 33 -9.85 6.76 -8.77
CA PHE A 33 -10.37 5.41 -8.97
C PHE A 33 -9.49 4.41 -8.24
N ASN A 34 -10.14 3.56 -7.48
CA ASN A 34 -9.50 2.49 -6.75
C ASN A 34 -9.75 1.18 -7.49
N VAL A 35 -8.82 0.78 -8.35
CA VAL A 35 -8.91 -0.44 -9.18
C VAL A 35 -8.13 -1.53 -8.47
N VAL A 36 -8.82 -2.39 -7.72
CA VAL A 36 -8.19 -3.35 -6.80
C VAL A 36 -8.89 -4.70 -6.77
N GLU A 37 -8.22 -5.67 -6.21
CA GLU A 37 -8.68 -7.04 -6.02
C GLU A 37 -9.68 -7.10 -4.85
N LEU A 38 -10.99 -6.97 -5.11
CA LEU A 38 -12.03 -7.07 -4.05
C LEU A 38 -12.62 -8.46 -3.95
N SER A 39 -12.35 -9.33 -4.93
CA SER A 39 -12.72 -10.74 -4.94
C SER A 39 -11.58 -11.60 -5.48
N GLY A 40 -11.70 -12.94 -5.34
CA GLY A 40 -10.64 -13.88 -5.72
C GLY A 40 -9.52 -13.96 -4.66
N THR A 41 -8.35 -14.48 -5.07
CA THR A 41 -7.22 -14.75 -4.16
C THR A 41 -6.55 -13.48 -3.61
N GLY A 42 -6.79 -12.33 -4.20
CA GLY A 42 -6.27 -11.03 -3.76
C GLY A 42 -7.21 -10.22 -2.87
N ALA A 43 -8.38 -10.77 -2.55
CA ALA A 43 -9.45 -10.02 -1.87
C ALA A 43 -9.01 -9.41 -0.52
N THR A 44 -8.19 -10.12 0.24
CA THR A 44 -7.65 -9.62 1.52
C THR A 44 -6.82 -8.36 1.31
N ALA A 45 -5.82 -8.42 0.44
CA ALA A 45 -4.92 -7.28 0.17
C ALA A 45 -5.67 -6.09 -0.45
N GLY A 46 -6.52 -6.35 -1.45
CA GLY A 46 -7.29 -5.30 -2.13
C GLY A 46 -8.32 -4.62 -1.22
N THR A 47 -9.02 -5.38 -0.38
CA THR A 47 -9.99 -4.82 0.58
C THR A 47 -9.30 -3.94 1.61
N MET A 48 -8.15 -4.36 2.14
CA MET A 48 -7.37 -3.57 3.08
C MET A 48 -6.89 -2.25 2.44
N PHE A 49 -6.33 -2.32 1.23
CA PHE A 49 -5.88 -1.14 0.49
C PHE A 49 -7.03 -0.16 0.23
N LYS A 50 -8.17 -0.66 -0.25
CA LYS A 50 -9.42 0.11 -0.43
C LYS A 50 -9.82 0.82 0.86
N SER A 51 -9.91 0.09 1.97
CA SER A 51 -10.36 0.66 3.25
C SER A 51 -9.42 1.78 3.74
N GLY A 52 -8.11 1.63 3.53
CA GLY A 52 -7.15 2.69 3.82
C GLY A 52 -7.37 3.95 2.99
N ILE A 53 -7.62 3.79 1.69
CA ILE A 53 -7.92 4.90 0.78
C ILE A 53 -9.20 5.62 1.19
N GLU A 54 -10.28 4.88 1.46
CA GLU A 54 -11.56 5.46 1.85
C GLU A 54 -11.46 6.25 3.16
N LEU A 55 -10.74 5.72 4.15
CA LEU A 55 -10.48 6.43 5.40
C LEU A 55 -9.71 7.74 5.17
N ALA A 56 -8.66 7.69 4.34
CA ALA A 56 -7.87 8.87 4.00
C ALA A 56 -8.70 9.91 3.23
N VAL A 57 -9.52 9.48 2.27
CA VAL A 57 -10.44 10.37 1.53
C VAL A 57 -11.42 11.04 2.48
N LYS A 58 -11.98 10.29 3.44
CA LYS A 58 -12.87 10.83 4.47
C LYS A 58 -12.17 11.90 5.30
N ASP A 59 -10.93 11.63 5.77
CA ASP A 59 -10.15 12.57 6.57
C ASP A 59 -9.77 13.84 5.77
N VAL A 60 -9.29 13.68 4.52
CA VAL A 60 -8.95 14.80 3.63
C VAL A 60 -10.17 15.65 3.33
N ASN A 61 -11.32 15.02 3.05
CA ASN A 61 -12.55 15.73 2.76
C ASN A 61 -13.11 16.47 3.98
N ALA A 62 -12.96 15.90 5.18
CA ALA A 62 -13.34 16.54 6.44
C ALA A 62 -12.48 17.78 6.74
N SER A 63 -11.21 17.78 6.30
CA SER A 63 -10.30 18.92 6.43
C SER A 63 -10.39 19.96 5.29
N GLY A 64 -11.41 19.89 4.44
CA GLY A 64 -11.65 20.86 3.36
C GLY A 64 -11.19 20.43 1.97
N GLY A 65 -10.70 19.17 1.82
CA GLY A 65 -10.24 18.63 0.54
C GLY A 65 -8.81 19.06 0.18
N ILE A 66 -8.49 19.02 -1.09
CA ILE A 66 -7.19 19.46 -1.64
C ILE A 66 -7.42 20.75 -2.42
N LEU A 67 -6.75 21.84 -2.06
CA LEU A 67 -6.94 23.16 -2.66
C LEU A 67 -8.45 23.54 -2.76
N GLY A 68 -9.23 23.23 -1.72
CA GLY A 68 -10.66 23.52 -1.65
C GLY A 68 -11.57 22.56 -2.43
N ARG A 69 -11.03 21.53 -3.11
CA ARG A 69 -11.81 20.53 -3.83
C ARG A 69 -11.83 19.20 -3.08
N LYS A 70 -13.00 18.60 -2.96
CA LYS A 70 -13.13 17.26 -2.34
C LYS A 70 -12.70 16.16 -3.28
N LEU A 71 -12.25 15.05 -2.71
CA LEU A 71 -11.98 13.81 -3.43
C LEU A 71 -13.27 13.01 -3.57
N GLU A 72 -13.48 12.42 -4.73
CA GLU A 72 -14.51 11.42 -5.00
C GLU A 72 -13.81 10.12 -5.39
N VAL A 73 -14.06 9.02 -4.65
CA VAL A 73 -13.45 7.73 -4.90
C VAL A 73 -14.46 6.74 -5.48
N THR A 74 -14.09 6.09 -6.59
CA THR A 74 -14.85 4.99 -7.19
C THR A 74 -14.05 3.71 -7.05
N ASN A 75 -14.67 2.66 -6.46
CA ASN A 75 -14.05 1.34 -6.33
C ASN A 75 -14.44 0.43 -7.48
N MET A 76 -13.46 -0.31 -8.03
CA MET A 76 -13.63 -1.26 -9.12
C MET A 76 -12.93 -2.58 -8.78
N ASP A 77 -13.66 -3.70 -8.87
CA ASP A 77 -13.15 -5.03 -8.53
C ASP A 77 -12.47 -5.68 -9.74
N THR A 78 -11.17 -5.94 -9.63
CA THR A 78 -10.40 -6.65 -10.66
C THR A 78 -10.66 -8.16 -10.67
N GLN A 79 -11.34 -8.70 -9.67
CA GLN A 79 -11.56 -10.13 -9.46
C GLN A 79 -10.25 -10.95 -9.43
N THR A 80 -9.14 -10.31 -9.06
CA THR A 80 -7.78 -10.86 -9.11
C THR A 80 -7.40 -11.33 -10.53
N ASN A 81 -8.00 -10.74 -11.55
CA ASN A 81 -7.76 -11.05 -12.96
C ASN A 81 -7.03 -9.89 -13.65
N PRO A 82 -5.80 -10.11 -14.17
CA PRO A 82 -5.03 -9.05 -14.80
C PRO A 82 -5.70 -8.43 -16.03
N GLY A 83 -6.44 -9.22 -16.83
CA GLY A 83 -7.18 -8.73 -18.00
C GLY A 83 -8.33 -7.80 -17.61
N ILE A 84 -9.09 -8.17 -16.56
CA ILE A 84 -10.15 -7.31 -15.99
C ILE A 84 -9.53 -6.05 -15.40
N ALA A 85 -8.42 -6.15 -14.67
CA ALA A 85 -7.71 -4.99 -14.12
C ALA A 85 -7.36 -3.98 -15.21
N LYS A 86 -6.79 -4.45 -16.34
CA LYS A 86 -6.49 -3.58 -17.48
C LYS A 86 -7.73 -2.89 -18.04
N ALA A 87 -8.82 -3.62 -18.25
CA ALA A 87 -10.07 -3.07 -18.76
C ALA A 87 -10.67 -2.01 -17.81
N LEU A 88 -10.60 -2.25 -16.49
CA LEU A 88 -11.07 -1.29 -15.48
C LEU A 88 -10.18 -0.04 -15.40
N VAL A 89 -8.88 -0.16 -15.58
CA VAL A 89 -7.97 1.00 -15.69
C VAL A 89 -8.33 1.86 -16.91
N VAL A 90 -8.59 1.25 -18.08
CA VAL A 90 -9.07 1.99 -19.26
C VAL A 90 -10.37 2.72 -18.94
N ARG A 91 -11.34 2.03 -18.36
CA ARG A 91 -12.61 2.63 -17.97
C ARG A 91 -12.44 3.80 -16.99
N ALA A 92 -11.58 3.64 -15.97
CA ALA A 92 -11.29 4.72 -15.02
C ALA A 92 -10.71 5.97 -15.71
N ILE A 93 -9.85 5.77 -16.72
CA ILE A 93 -9.29 6.85 -17.54
C ILE A 93 -10.40 7.55 -18.33
N ASP A 94 -11.27 6.78 -19.00
CA ASP A 94 -12.39 7.30 -19.81
C ASP A 94 -13.41 8.05 -18.94
N ASP A 95 -13.64 7.60 -17.70
CA ASP A 95 -14.49 8.26 -16.70
C ASP A 95 -13.84 9.51 -16.06
N GLY A 96 -12.63 9.87 -16.49
CA GLY A 96 -11.93 11.11 -16.12
C GLY A 96 -11.12 11.01 -14.83
N ALA A 97 -10.49 9.88 -14.56
CA ALA A 97 -9.58 9.72 -13.42
C ALA A 97 -8.51 10.81 -13.38
N PHE A 98 -8.41 11.51 -12.26
CA PHE A 98 -7.25 12.36 -11.95
C PHE A 98 -6.05 11.50 -11.53
N ALA A 99 -6.29 10.49 -10.71
CA ALA A 99 -5.32 9.48 -10.29
C ALA A 99 -6.00 8.12 -10.13
N ILE A 100 -5.23 7.04 -10.28
CA ILE A 100 -5.67 5.67 -10.05
C ILE A 100 -4.87 5.09 -8.89
N PHE A 101 -5.55 4.37 -7.99
CA PHE A 101 -4.96 3.60 -6.91
C PHE A 101 -5.12 2.11 -7.19
N GLY A 102 -4.04 1.35 -7.05
CA GLY A 102 -4.01 -0.06 -7.45
C GLY A 102 -3.65 -0.26 -8.94
N PRO A 103 -3.71 -1.50 -9.45
CA PRO A 103 -3.89 -2.75 -8.70
C PRO A 103 -2.84 -3.00 -7.62
N VAL A 104 -3.19 -3.86 -6.64
CA VAL A 104 -2.26 -4.30 -5.59
C VAL A 104 -1.37 -5.43 -6.08
N PHE A 105 -1.90 -6.33 -6.91
CA PHE A 105 -1.16 -7.47 -7.42
C PHE A 105 -0.22 -7.09 -8.57
N SER A 106 1.05 -7.54 -8.47
CA SER A 106 2.10 -7.18 -9.42
C SER A 106 1.77 -7.56 -10.86
N GLY A 107 1.18 -8.73 -11.10
CA GLY A 107 0.75 -9.14 -12.45
C GLY A 107 -0.30 -8.21 -13.05
N SER A 108 -1.26 -7.76 -12.26
CA SER A 108 -2.31 -6.84 -12.69
C SER A 108 -1.76 -5.46 -13.05
N ILE A 109 -0.89 -4.88 -12.21
CA ILE A 109 -0.31 -3.56 -12.48
C ILE A 109 0.64 -3.60 -13.68
N LEU A 110 1.42 -4.67 -13.85
CA LEU A 110 2.37 -4.81 -14.96
C LEU A 110 1.71 -4.71 -16.34
N ILE A 111 0.50 -5.24 -16.50
CA ILE A 111 -0.21 -5.17 -17.79
C ILE A 111 -1.10 -3.94 -17.92
N SER A 112 -1.54 -3.32 -16.82
CA SER A 112 -2.43 -2.15 -16.86
C SER A 112 -1.69 -0.81 -16.90
N GLN A 113 -0.45 -0.72 -16.40
CA GLN A 113 0.29 0.53 -16.32
C GLN A 113 0.63 1.18 -17.68
N THR A 114 0.61 0.40 -18.76
CA THR A 114 0.78 0.94 -20.12
C THR A 114 -0.33 1.92 -20.48
N GLU A 115 -1.55 1.68 -19.96
CA GLU A 115 -2.71 2.54 -20.21
C GLU A 115 -2.60 3.85 -19.42
N THR A 116 -2.21 3.79 -18.14
CA THR A 116 -1.99 5.00 -17.33
C THR A 116 -0.83 5.85 -17.86
N ARG A 117 0.24 5.20 -18.36
CA ARG A 117 1.34 5.89 -19.04
C ARG A 117 0.88 6.64 -20.29
N ARG A 118 0.08 5.98 -21.16
CA ARG A 118 -0.43 6.58 -22.40
C ARG A 118 -1.37 7.74 -22.14
N ALA A 119 -2.19 7.64 -21.08
CA ALA A 119 -3.18 8.65 -20.70
C ALA A 119 -2.62 9.73 -19.75
N GLU A 120 -1.35 9.63 -19.37
CA GLU A 120 -0.67 10.56 -18.45
C GLU A 120 -1.41 10.69 -17.10
N VAL A 121 -1.86 9.55 -16.54
CA VAL A 121 -2.58 9.48 -15.27
C VAL A 121 -1.66 8.94 -14.18
N PRO A 122 -1.40 9.68 -13.09
CA PRO A 122 -0.66 9.16 -11.93
C PRO A 122 -1.33 7.93 -11.34
N ASN A 123 -0.55 6.86 -11.15
CA ASN A 123 -1.03 5.59 -10.64
C ASN A 123 -0.25 5.17 -9.40
N PHE A 124 -0.93 5.10 -8.27
CA PHE A 124 -0.37 4.72 -6.98
C PHE A 124 -0.65 3.25 -6.71
N THR A 125 0.39 2.46 -6.45
CA THR A 125 0.25 1.01 -6.26
C THR A 125 0.92 0.52 -4.98
N ALA A 126 0.29 -0.48 -4.35
CA ALA A 126 0.87 -1.22 -3.23
C ALA A 126 1.71 -2.42 -3.67
N ALA A 127 1.75 -2.73 -4.98
CA ALA A 127 2.48 -3.86 -5.54
C ALA A 127 3.98 -3.80 -5.19
N ALA A 128 4.57 -4.92 -4.75
CA ALA A 128 5.97 -4.98 -4.33
C ALA A 128 6.92 -5.47 -5.44
N GLY A 129 6.40 -6.08 -6.52
CA GLY A 129 7.20 -6.67 -7.59
C GLY A 129 8.16 -5.68 -8.24
N ALA A 130 9.45 -6.01 -8.30
CA ALA A 130 10.52 -5.12 -8.77
C ALA A 130 10.26 -4.55 -10.17
N LEU A 131 9.72 -5.38 -11.08
CA LEU A 131 9.49 -5.00 -12.48
C LEU A 131 8.49 -3.86 -12.67
N VAL A 132 7.62 -3.59 -11.70
CA VAL A 132 6.56 -2.58 -11.81
C VAL A 132 7.11 -1.19 -12.15
N THR A 133 8.17 -0.76 -11.50
CA THR A 133 8.83 0.54 -11.73
C THR A 133 10.00 0.46 -12.71
N GLN A 134 10.49 -0.76 -13.01
CA GLN A 134 11.59 -0.95 -13.95
C GLN A 134 11.18 -0.86 -15.43
N GLN A 135 9.88 -0.85 -15.74
CA GLN A 135 9.37 -0.65 -17.11
C GLN A 135 9.41 0.80 -17.58
N GLY A 136 9.87 1.74 -16.75
CA GLY A 136 10.11 3.13 -17.12
C GLY A 136 8.83 3.95 -17.36
N SER A 137 7.74 3.65 -16.67
CA SER A 137 6.57 4.53 -16.66
C SER A 137 6.79 5.70 -15.71
N PRO A 138 6.72 6.98 -16.16
CA PRO A 138 6.86 8.12 -15.27
C PRO A 138 5.57 8.43 -14.47
N TYR A 139 4.55 7.58 -14.59
CA TYR A 139 3.26 7.77 -13.91
C TYR A 139 2.97 6.69 -12.87
N ILE A 140 3.94 5.82 -12.54
CA ILE A 140 3.79 4.80 -11.49
C ILE A 140 4.52 5.24 -10.22
N PHE A 141 3.80 5.19 -9.09
CA PHE A 141 4.31 5.56 -7.77
C PHE A 141 3.94 4.49 -6.75
N ARG A 142 4.92 4.01 -6.01
CA ARG A 142 4.67 3.04 -4.95
C ARG A 142 4.22 3.72 -3.66
N THR A 143 3.33 3.05 -2.97
CA THR A 143 2.92 3.45 -1.62
C THR A 143 3.62 2.62 -0.54
N GLY A 144 4.53 1.73 -0.91
CA GLY A 144 5.32 0.87 -0.04
C GLY A 144 6.67 0.48 -0.64
N LEU A 145 7.48 -0.31 0.08
CA LEU A 145 8.81 -0.73 -0.36
C LEU A 145 8.74 -1.74 -1.50
N THR A 146 9.77 -1.73 -2.34
CA THR A 146 9.98 -2.75 -3.36
C THR A 146 10.66 -3.98 -2.75
N GLN A 147 10.58 -5.12 -3.45
CA GLN A 147 11.36 -6.32 -3.13
C GLN A 147 12.87 -6.04 -3.14
N VAL A 148 13.34 -5.13 -3.98
CA VAL A 148 14.74 -4.73 -4.05
C VAL A 148 15.18 -4.07 -2.74
N ASN A 149 14.29 -3.34 -2.08
CA ASN A 149 14.58 -2.64 -0.83
C ASN A 149 14.27 -3.49 0.41
N SER A 150 13.30 -4.40 0.36
CA SER A 150 12.91 -5.24 1.50
C SER A 150 13.77 -6.48 1.68
N MET A 151 14.07 -7.21 0.59
CA MET A 151 14.76 -8.52 0.67
C MET A 151 16.19 -8.46 1.22
N PRO A 152 17.02 -7.44 0.92
CA PRO A 152 18.33 -7.33 1.56
C PRO A 152 18.26 -7.13 3.08
N LYS A 153 17.22 -6.45 3.59
CA LYS A 153 17.00 -6.27 5.02
C LYS A 153 16.65 -7.61 5.69
N ALA A 154 15.76 -8.40 5.07
CA ALA A 154 15.42 -9.75 5.54
C ALA A 154 16.63 -10.70 5.51
N ALA A 155 17.40 -10.69 4.41
CA ALA A 155 18.60 -11.54 4.28
C ALA A 155 19.66 -11.19 5.31
N ARG A 156 19.88 -9.90 5.61
CA ARG A 156 20.79 -9.46 6.66
C ARG A 156 20.39 -10.03 8.03
N TYR A 157 19.11 -9.96 8.36
CA TYR A 157 18.58 -10.53 9.60
C TYR A 157 18.80 -12.03 9.68
N ILE A 158 18.47 -12.77 8.62
CA ILE A 158 18.68 -14.23 8.54
C ILE A 158 20.14 -14.58 8.79
N ALA A 159 21.07 -13.90 8.12
CA ALA A 159 22.49 -14.20 8.19
C ALA A 159 23.14 -13.76 9.50
N ARG A 160 22.86 -12.55 9.99
CA ARG A 160 23.60 -11.93 11.10
C ARG A 160 22.95 -12.16 12.45
N ASN A 161 21.62 -12.09 12.53
CA ASN A 161 20.89 -12.22 13.79
C ASN A 161 20.54 -13.67 14.08
N LEU A 162 19.98 -14.40 13.11
CA LEU A 162 19.67 -15.81 13.25
C LEU A 162 20.89 -16.73 13.01
N LYS A 163 21.96 -16.20 12.39
CA LYS A 163 23.19 -16.93 12.05
C LYS A 163 22.97 -18.18 11.18
N ILE A 164 21.90 -18.17 10.39
CA ILE A 164 21.53 -19.25 9.47
C ILE A 164 22.56 -19.35 8.35
N LYS A 165 22.95 -20.60 8.00
CA LYS A 165 23.86 -20.92 6.89
C LYS A 165 23.15 -21.62 5.74
N LYS A 166 22.07 -22.37 6.03
CA LYS A 166 21.29 -23.13 5.06
C LYS A 166 19.80 -22.82 5.20
N ILE A 167 19.17 -22.36 4.13
CA ILE A 167 17.77 -21.98 4.15
C ILE A 167 16.99 -22.60 2.98
N ALA A 168 15.74 -22.97 3.21
CA ALA A 168 14.79 -23.26 2.15
C ALA A 168 14.01 -21.98 1.79
N VAL A 169 13.69 -21.79 0.52
CA VAL A 169 12.82 -20.72 0.03
C VAL A 169 11.55 -21.33 -0.53
N LEU A 170 10.41 -20.92 -0.03
CA LEU A 170 9.08 -21.31 -0.46
C LEU A 170 8.36 -20.09 -1.00
N PHE A 171 7.99 -20.07 -2.29
CA PHE A 171 7.43 -18.90 -2.94
C PHE A 171 6.27 -19.21 -3.88
N VAL A 172 5.39 -18.24 -4.11
CA VAL A 172 4.29 -18.37 -5.07
C VAL A 172 4.78 -18.14 -6.50
N ASN A 173 4.32 -18.99 -7.43
CA ASN A 173 4.71 -18.97 -8.84
C ASN A 173 3.91 -17.92 -9.64
N ASN A 174 4.20 -16.63 -9.45
CA ASN A 174 3.57 -15.52 -10.19
C ASN A 174 4.51 -14.30 -10.28
N ASP A 175 4.01 -13.19 -10.84
CA ASP A 175 4.77 -11.94 -11.03
C ASP A 175 5.12 -11.20 -9.72
N PHE A 176 4.57 -11.63 -8.58
CA PHE A 176 5.00 -11.19 -7.26
C PHE A 176 6.04 -12.13 -6.67
N GLY A 177 5.78 -13.45 -6.68
CA GLY A 177 6.61 -14.42 -5.99
C GLY A 177 7.98 -14.65 -6.64
N LYS A 178 8.04 -14.79 -7.96
CA LYS A 178 9.30 -15.02 -8.69
C LYS A 178 10.35 -13.91 -8.48
N PRO A 179 10.04 -12.63 -8.75
CA PRO A 179 11.01 -11.56 -8.53
C PRO A 179 11.42 -11.42 -7.07
N GLY A 180 10.51 -11.66 -6.12
CA GLY A 180 10.82 -11.65 -4.69
C GLY A 180 11.75 -12.79 -4.29
N ARG A 181 11.51 -13.99 -4.82
CA ARG A 181 12.41 -15.13 -4.66
C ARG A 181 13.80 -14.80 -5.24
N ASP A 182 13.90 -14.25 -6.42
CA ASP A 182 15.18 -13.89 -7.02
C ASP A 182 15.90 -12.82 -6.17
N ALA A 183 15.19 -11.84 -5.66
CA ALA A 183 15.75 -10.80 -4.80
C ALA A 183 16.27 -11.36 -3.47
N ILE A 184 15.50 -12.23 -2.78
CA ILE A 184 15.96 -12.82 -1.51
C ILE A 184 17.12 -13.81 -1.71
N VAL A 185 17.09 -14.65 -2.76
CA VAL A 185 18.17 -15.56 -3.09
C VAL A 185 19.45 -14.81 -3.39
N GLY A 186 19.37 -13.76 -4.22
CA GLY A 186 20.50 -12.88 -4.52
C GLY A 186 21.07 -12.23 -3.25
N ALA A 187 20.21 -11.68 -2.40
CA ALA A 187 20.62 -11.06 -1.15
C ALA A 187 21.24 -12.07 -0.16
N LEU A 188 20.67 -13.25 0.01
CA LEU A 188 21.21 -14.32 0.86
C LEU A 188 22.60 -14.73 0.42
N LYS A 189 22.83 -14.84 -0.88
CA LYS A 189 24.15 -15.16 -1.45
C LYS A 189 25.22 -14.14 -1.05
N THR A 190 24.89 -12.84 -1.00
CA THR A 190 25.85 -11.80 -0.59
C THR A 190 26.25 -11.93 0.89
N PHE A 191 25.42 -12.57 1.71
CA PHE A 191 25.70 -12.84 3.11
C PHE A 191 26.26 -14.26 3.37
N GLY A 192 26.55 -15.04 2.31
CA GLY A 192 27.07 -16.39 2.43
C GLY A 192 26.08 -17.41 3.00
N VAL A 193 24.78 -17.21 2.77
CA VAL A 193 23.72 -18.15 3.13
C VAL A 193 23.36 -18.98 1.90
N GLU A 194 23.45 -20.30 2.04
CA GLU A 194 23.13 -21.27 0.99
C GLU A 194 21.62 -21.54 0.92
N VAL A 195 21.02 -21.42 -0.26
CA VAL A 195 19.64 -21.86 -0.51
C VAL A 195 19.66 -23.35 -0.88
N VAL A 196 19.27 -24.20 0.06
CA VAL A 196 19.32 -25.66 -0.09
C VAL A 196 18.05 -26.27 -0.69
N ALA A 197 16.96 -25.50 -0.72
CA ALA A 197 15.74 -25.84 -1.44
C ALA A 197 15.05 -24.57 -1.93
N ASP A 198 14.57 -24.61 -3.15
CA ASP A 198 13.90 -23.54 -3.84
C ASP A 198 12.60 -24.09 -4.41
N ILE A 199 11.49 -23.80 -3.74
CA ILE A 199 10.22 -24.52 -3.91
C ILE A 199 9.13 -23.53 -4.32
N SER A 200 8.65 -23.69 -5.56
CA SER A 200 7.50 -22.94 -6.07
C SER A 200 6.19 -23.63 -5.69
N THR A 201 5.17 -22.82 -5.44
CA THR A 201 3.78 -23.25 -5.25
C THR A 201 2.87 -22.47 -6.17
N GLU A 202 1.71 -22.98 -6.47
CA GLU A 202 0.74 -22.28 -7.32
C GLU A 202 -0.10 -21.28 -6.52
N ALA A 203 -0.53 -20.20 -7.19
CA ALA A 203 -1.46 -19.24 -6.57
C ALA A 203 -2.79 -19.93 -6.23
N GLY A 204 -3.27 -19.72 -5.00
CA GLY A 204 -4.47 -20.38 -4.49
C GLY A 204 -4.27 -21.83 -4.02
N GLN A 205 -3.02 -22.33 -3.95
CA GLN A 205 -2.72 -23.69 -3.50
C GLN A 205 -3.31 -23.97 -2.12
N LEU A 206 -4.01 -25.13 -1.99
CA LEU A 206 -4.69 -25.53 -0.76
C LEU A 206 -3.84 -26.49 0.07
N ASP A 207 -3.12 -27.43 -0.55
CA ASP A 207 -2.32 -28.45 0.11
C ASP A 207 -0.84 -28.13 0.01
N PHE A 208 -0.22 -27.98 1.18
CA PHE A 208 1.21 -27.72 1.33
C PHE A 208 2.01 -28.93 1.83
N SER A 209 1.39 -30.11 1.95
CA SER A 209 2.05 -31.30 2.49
C SER A 209 3.33 -31.67 1.73
N ALA A 210 3.27 -31.77 0.40
CA ALA A 210 4.43 -32.11 -0.41
C ALA A 210 5.52 -31.01 -0.45
N PRO A 211 5.19 -29.70 -0.62
CA PRO A 211 6.17 -28.63 -0.45
C PRO A 211 6.92 -28.67 0.89
N ILE A 212 6.21 -28.90 2.00
CA ILE A 212 6.83 -28.89 3.33
C ILE A 212 7.71 -30.13 3.55
N ILE A 213 7.35 -31.29 3.02
CA ILE A 213 8.24 -32.47 3.01
C ILE A 213 9.57 -32.13 2.34
N LYS A 214 9.55 -31.45 1.17
CA LYS A 214 10.77 -31.02 0.48
C LYS A 214 11.61 -30.07 1.33
N VAL A 215 10.99 -29.09 2.01
CA VAL A 215 11.68 -28.20 2.95
C VAL A 215 12.42 -28.98 4.03
N LYS A 216 11.75 -29.97 4.63
CA LYS A 216 12.33 -30.81 5.73
C LYS A 216 13.47 -31.66 5.24
N GLN A 217 13.33 -32.28 4.06
CA GLN A 217 14.35 -33.18 3.49
C GLN A 217 15.62 -32.46 3.03
N ALA A 218 15.52 -31.15 2.73
CA ALA A 218 16.63 -30.35 2.25
C ALA A 218 17.71 -30.03 3.30
N GLY A 219 17.52 -30.40 4.56
CA GLY A 219 18.47 -30.09 5.64
C GLY A 219 18.56 -28.60 5.98
N ALA A 220 17.52 -27.80 5.64
CA ALA A 220 17.48 -26.38 5.94
C ALA A 220 17.43 -26.10 7.45
N GLU A 221 18.08 -25.02 7.88
CA GLU A 221 18.07 -24.48 9.24
C GLU A 221 16.95 -23.50 9.50
N ALA A 222 16.39 -22.94 8.43
CA ALA A 222 15.23 -22.04 8.43
C ALA A 222 14.47 -22.18 7.11
N VAL A 223 13.24 -21.64 7.06
CA VAL A 223 12.48 -21.49 5.83
C VAL A 223 12.09 -20.03 5.64
N PHE A 224 12.32 -19.50 4.43
CA PHE A 224 11.79 -18.22 4.00
C PHE A 224 10.50 -18.45 3.24
N VAL A 225 9.38 -17.91 3.74
CA VAL A 225 8.05 -18.05 3.17
C VAL A 225 7.65 -16.76 2.47
N TYR A 226 7.42 -16.83 1.17
CA TYR A 226 7.05 -15.70 0.33
C TYR A 226 5.84 -16.03 -0.55
N LEU A 227 4.68 -16.01 0.07
CA LEU A 227 3.38 -16.41 -0.48
C LEU A 227 2.36 -15.28 -0.23
N ASN A 228 1.17 -15.37 -0.84
CA ASN A 228 0.08 -14.49 -0.44
C ASN A 228 -0.45 -14.90 0.94
N GLU A 229 -1.36 -14.14 1.51
CA GLU A 229 -1.77 -14.25 2.92
C GLU A 229 -2.36 -15.62 3.27
N GLU A 230 -3.37 -16.08 2.54
CA GLU A 230 -4.04 -17.36 2.83
C GLU A 230 -3.13 -18.57 2.63
N GLU A 231 -2.27 -18.52 1.60
CA GLU A 231 -1.28 -19.55 1.32
C GLU A 231 -0.19 -19.58 2.38
N SER A 232 0.27 -18.39 2.84
CA SER A 232 1.22 -18.27 3.95
C SER A 232 0.69 -18.92 5.22
N ALA A 233 -0.58 -18.67 5.56
CA ALA A 233 -1.21 -19.29 6.72
C ALA A 233 -1.26 -20.81 6.62
N ARG A 234 -1.61 -21.35 5.44
CA ARG A 234 -1.62 -22.80 5.19
C ARG A 234 -0.23 -23.39 5.30
N ALA A 235 0.77 -22.75 4.70
CA ALA A 235 2.16 -23.20 4.76
C ALA A 235 2.69 -23.22 6.20
N VAL A 236 2.44 -22.17 7.00
CA VAL A 236 2.84 -22.08 8.40
C VAL A 236 2.19 -23.18 9.23
N ARG A 237 0.89 -23.39 9.07
CA ARG A 237 0.16 -24.50 9.76
C ARG A 237 0.75 -25.86 9.40
N GLU A 238 1.00 -26.11 8.12
CA GLU A 238 1.53 -27.39 7.66
C GLU A 238 2.97 -27.60 8.13
N LEU A 239 3.81 -26.54 8.15
CA LEU A 239 5.15 -26.59 8.76
C LEU A 239 5.08 -27.07 10.21
N ARG A 240 4.25 -26.45 11.05
CA ARG A 240 4.12 -26.81 12.46
C ARG A 240 3.51 -28.20 12.65
N LYS A 241 2.48 -28.53 11.88
CA LYS A 241 1.83 -29.86 11.90
C LYS A 241 2.84 -30.98 11.57
N GLN A 242 3.76 -30.76 10.66
CA GLN A 242 4.82 -31.71 10.32
C GLN A 242 6.04 -31.63 11.26
N GLY A 243 5.96 -30.91 12.38
CA GLY A 243 7.01 -30.83 13.40
C GLY A 243 8.19 -29.93 13.03
N TRP A 244 7.99 -28.89 12.20
CA TRP A 244 9.02 -27.89 11.94
C TRP A 244 9.14 -26.94 13.13
N ASP A 245 10.21 -27.06 13.90
CA ASP A 245 10.53 -26.26 15.10
C ASP A 245 11.54 -25.11 14.85
N LYS A 246 12.15 -25.11 13.65
CA LYS A 246 13.15 -24.13 13.24
C LYS A 246 12.51 -22.79 12.82
N PRO A 247 13.30 -21.69 12.66
CA PRO A 247 12.79 -20.40 12.26
C PRO A 247 11.98 -20.43 10.96
N ILE A 248 10.84 -19.73 10.98
CA ILE A 248 10.03 -19.37 9.81
C ILE A 248 10.19 -17.88 9.64
N VAL A 249 10.75 -17.47 8.51
CA VAL A 249 11.05 -16.07 8.20
C VAL A 249 10.33 -15.68 6.93
N GLY A 250 9.95 -14.42 6.79
CA GLY A 250 9.35 -13.94 5.55
C GLY A 250 9.35 -12.42 5.42
N ASP A 251 8.48 -11.95 4.58
CA ASP A 251 8.22 -10.52 4.37
C ASP A 251 6.80 -10.18 4.85
N VAL A 252 6.39 -8.99 4.62
CA VAL A 252 5.19 -8.33 5.19
C VAL A 252 3.88 -9.13 5.03
N THR A 253 3.68 -9.85 3.93
CA THR A 253 2.49 -10.70 3.71
C THR A 253 2.36 -11.81 4.77
N LEU A 254 3.49 -12.43 5.15
CA LEU A 254 3.55 -13.48 6.17
C LEU A 254 3.15 -12.97 7.57
N LEU A 255 3.27 -11.67 7.81
CA LEU A 255 3.05 -11.01 9.10
C LEU A 255 1.67 -10.35 9.21
N SER A 256 0.82 -10.48 8.20
CA SER A 256 -0.50 -9.86 8.18
C SER A 256 -1.42 -10.46 9.25
N GLN A 257 -2.39 -9.67 9.73
CA GLN A 257 -3.39 -10.15 10.69
C GLN A 257 -4.16 -11.35 10.13
N LYS A 258 -4.42 -11.38 8.82
CA LYS A 258 -5.07 -12.51 8.15
C LYS A 258 -4.30 -13.82 8.31
N VAL A 259 -2.98 -13.77 8.19
CA VAL A 259 -2.12 -14.95 8.42
C VAL A 259 -2.20 -15.39 9.88
N ILE A 260 -2.14 -14.43 10.80
CA ILE A 260 -2.21 -14.70 12.25
C ILE A 260 -3.55 -15.37 12.59
N ASP A 261 -4.66 -14.82 12.12
CA ASP A 261 -6.00 -15.33 12.40
C ASP A 261 -6.22 -16.75 11.83
N LEU A 262 -5.73 -17.00 10.62
CA LEU A 262 -5.88 -18.30 9.96
C LEU A 262 -4.90 -19.37 10.47
N ALA A 263 -3.68 -18.97 10.83
CA ALA A 263 -2.68 -19.91 11.32
C ALA A 263 -2.81 -20.17 12.83
N GLY A 264 -3.41 -19.26 13.58
CA GLY A 264 -3.56 -19.36 15.03
C GLY A 264 -2.21 -19.50 15.72
N ASP A 265 -2.11 -20.40 16.70
CA ASP A 265 -0.88 -20.63 17.47
C ASP A 265 0.32 -21.02 16.60
N ALA A 266 0.10 -21.60 15.42
CA ALA A 266 1.16 -21.95 14.48
C ALA A 266 1.97 -20.72 14.01
N ALA A 267 1.37 -19.53 14.04
CA ALA A 267 2.03 -18.28 13.67
C ALA A 267 3.02 -17.78 14.73
N ASN A 268 2.92 -18.22 15.99
CA ASN A 268 3.82 -17.76 17.04
C ASN A 268 5.28 -18.07 16.71
N GLY A 269 6.16 -17.08 16.90
CA GLY A 269 7.57 -17.18 16.59
C GLY A 269 7.93 -17.01 15.10
N VAL A 270 6.95 -16.75 14.23
CA VAL A 270 7.21 -16.30 12.86
C VAL A 270 7.79 -14.90 12.89
N VAL A 271 8.84 -14.66 12.11
CA VAL A 271 9.54 -13.37 12.06
C VAL A 271 9.63 -12.90 10.61
N GLY A 272 9.63 -11.62 10.40
CA GLY A 272 9.85 -11.10 9.05
C GLY A 272 10.09 -9.60 9.01
N HIS A 273 10.47 -9.16 7.83
CA HIS A 273 10.55 -7.76 7.48
C HIS A 273 9.15 -7.21 7.22
N SER A 274 8.87 -6.02 7.74
CA SER A 274 7.66 -5.27 7.40
C SER A 274 8.01 -3.82 7.14
N GLU A 275 7.57 -3.30 6.03
CA GLU A 275 7.73 -1.89 5.69
C GLU A 275 6.88 -0.96 6.55
N MET A 276 5.77 -1.47 7.09
CA MET A 276 4.88 -0.77 8.00
C MET A 276 4.07 -1.78 8.81
N SER A 277 3.85 -1.45 10.06
CA SER A 277 2.99 -2.22 10.96
C SER A 277 1.99 -1.30 11.66
N ALA A 278 0.77 -1.77 11.86
CA ALA A 278 -0.22 -1.06 12.68
C ALA A 278 0.23 -0.87 14.14
N ASP A 279 1.19 -1.68 14.60
CA ASP A 279 1.79 -1.62 15.92
C ASP A 279 3.17 -0.93 15.94
N ALA A 280 3.56 -0.26 14.83
CA ALA A 280 4.78 0.52 14.79
C ALA A 280 4.76 1.61 15.87
N PRO A 281 5.90 1.87 16.55
CA PRO A 281 6.01 2.87 17.62
C PRO A 281 6.01 4.30 17.05
N ILE A 282 5.04 4.60 16.19
CA ILE A 282 4.88 5.87 15.48
C ILE A 282 3.51 6.45 15.85
N ALA A 283 3.51 7.66 16.40
CA ALA A 283 2.28 8.30 16.90
C ALA A 283 1.19 8.40 15.81
N GLY A 284 1.56 8.78 14.59
CA GLY A 284 0.63 8.88 13.46
C GLY A 284 0.00 7.53 13.08
N VAL A 285 0.79 6.45 13.13
CA VAL A 285 0.29 5.09 12.85
C VAL A 285 -0.75 4.66 13.89
N LYS A 286 -0.50 4.94 15.18
CA LYS A 286 -1.48 4.65 16.24
C LYS A 286 -2.80 5.37 15.99
N VAL A 287 -2.75 6.65 15.63
CA VAL A 287 -3.97 7.44 15.32
C VAL A 287 -4.75 6.81 14.16
N VAL A 288 -4.06 6.45 13.07
CA VAL A 288 -4.69 5.81 11.90
C VAL A 288 -5.26 4.45 12.28
N ARG A 289 -4.54 3.64 13.04
CA ARG A 289 -5.01 2.35 13.53
C ARG A 289 -6.32 2.46 14.31
N ASP A 290 -6.37 3.40 15.26
CA ASP A 290 -7.54 3.58 16.10
C ASP A 290 -8.75 4.11 15.29
N LYS A 291 -8.52 5.02 14.35
CA LYS A 291 -9.55 5.48 13.38
C LYS A 291 -10.06 4.35 12.50
N PHE A 292 -9.13 3.53 11.97
CA PHE A 292 -9.45 2.42 11.09
C PHE A 292 -10.30 1.37 11.82
N PHE A 293 -9.91 1.02 13.06
CA PHE A 293 -10.70 0.11 13.90
C PHE A 293 -12.09 0.67 14.20
N LYS A 294 -12.19 1.97 14.50
CA LYS A 294 -13.48 2.64 14.73
C LYS A 294 -14.40 2.59 13.51
N GLU A 295 -13.83 2.71 12.30
CA GLU A 295 -14.60 2.75 11.06
C GLU A 295 -15.03 1.36 10.59
N TYR A 296 -14.12 0.37 10.68
CA TYR A 296 -14.29 -0.94 10.04
C TYR A 296 -14.42 -2.11 11.03
N ASN A 297 -14.19 -1.91 12.32
CA ASN A 297 -14.17 -2.95 13.36
C ASN A 297 -13.11 -4.05 13.14
N PHE A 298 -12.04 -3.73 12.40
CA PHE A 298 -10.81 -4.53 12.29
C PHE A 298 -9.59 -3.63 12.14
N LEU A 299 -8.39 -4.17 12.40
CA LEU A 299 -7.15 -3.39 12.32
C LEU A 299 -6.63 -3.34 10.87
N PRO A 300 -5.98 -2.24 10.47
CA PRO A 300 -5.31 -2.19 9.18
C PRO A 300 -4.11 -3.13 9.19
N ASP A 301 -3.87 -3.80 8.07
CA ASP A 301 -2.57 -4.36 7.76
C ASP A 301 -1.69 -3.35 6.99
N HIS A 302 -0.56 -3.80 6.50
CA HIS A 302 0.34 -2.99 5.69
C HIS A 302 -0.32 -2.40 4.44
N ASN A 303 -1.25 -3.13 3.80
CA ASN A 303 -1.97 -2.65 2.62
C ASN A 303 -2.95 -1.53 2.99
N GLY A 304 -3.64 -1.66 4.12
CA GLY A 304 -4.50 -0.59 4.64
C GLY A 304 -3.73 0.69 4.90
N ILE A 305 -2.54 0.58 5.49
CA ILE A 305 -1.68 1.74 5.74
C ILE A 305 -1.13 2.31 4.41
N LYS A 306 -0.72 1.46 3.45
CA LYS A 306 -0.30 1.90 2.11
C LYS A 306 -1.39 2.68 1.38
N GLY A 307 -2.63 2.21 1.44
CA GLY A 307 -3.77 2.91 0.87
C GLY A 307 -3.97 4.29 1.49
N TYR A 308 -3.95 4.35 2.82
CA TYR A 308 -4.10 5.59 3.56
C TYR A 308 -3.03 6.62 3.19
N GLN A 309 -1.76 6.26 3.34
CA GLN A 309 -0.66 7.19 3.05
C GLN A 309 -0.56 7.58 1.57
N GLY A 310 -0.95 6.70 0.64
CA GLY A 310 -0.94 6.97 -0.79
C GLY A 310 -1.82 8.17 -1.18
N VAL A 311 -2.98 8.32 -0.53
CA VAL A 311 -3.85 9.50 -0.73
C VAL A 311 -3.16 10.79 -0.27
N TYR A 312 -2.42 10.73 0.84
CA TYR A 312 -1.68 11.89 1.34
C TYR A 312 -0.42 12.20 0.51
N MET A 313 0.21 11.19 -0.10
CA MET A 313 1.27 11.40 -1.10
C MET A 313 0.73 12.17 -2.31
N LEU A 314 -0.42 11.78 -2.83
CA LEU A 314 -1.11 12.51 -3.91
C LEU A 314 -1.46 13.93 -3.48
N LYS A 315 -2.03 14.10 -2.27
CA LYS A 315 -2.40 15.41 -1.71
C LYS A 315 -1.18 16.34 -1.63
N ALA A 316 -0.07 15.87 -1.05
CA ALA A 316 1.16 16.63 -0.92
C ALA A 316 1.71 17.09 -2.29
N ALA A 317 1.68 16.21 -3.29
CA ALA A 317 2.13 16.54 -4.64
C ALA A 317 1.24 17.60 -5.31
N ILE A 318 -0.09 17.47 -5.20
CA ILE A 318 -1.03 18.47 -5.74
C ILE A 318 -0.82 19.84 -5.06
N GLN A 319 -0.68 19.86 -3.74
CA GLN A 319 -0.43 21.08 -2.97
C GLN A 319 0.90 21.74 -3.37
N LYS A 320 1.95 20.94 -3.59
CA LYS A 320 3.26 21.43 -4.03
C LYS A 320 3.22 22.03 -5.43
N VAL A 321 2.46 21.41 -6.34
CA VAL A 321 2.22 21.93 -7.71
C VAL A 321 1.31 23.16 -7.71
N GLY A 322 0.38 23.27 -6.75
CA GLY A 322 -0.59 24.37 -6.61
C GLY A 322 -1.73 24.34 -7.60
N LYS A 323 -1.87 23.29 -8.42
CA LYS A 323 -2.95 23.11 -9.42
C LYS A 323 -3.24 21.64 -9.69
N PHE A 324 -4.42 21.38 -10.30
CA PHE A 324 -4.82 20.03 -10.70
C PHE A 324 -4.35 19.72 -12.14
N ASP A 325 -3.09 19.34 -12.25
CA ASP A 325 -2.41 19.00 -13.49
C ASP A 325 -1.68 17.66 -13.31
N ARG A 326 -2.19 16.60 -13.96
CA ARG A 326 -1.70 15.22 -13.81
C ARG A 326 -0.21 15.07 -14.16
N VAL A 327 0.22 15.69 -15.26
CA VAL A 327 1.60 15.64 -15.73
C VAL A 327 2.53 16.34 -14.74
N ALA A 328 2.14 17.54 -14.30
CA ALA A 328 2.91 18.31 -13.32
C ALA A 328 3.00 17.57 -11.97
N VAL A 329 1.91 16.93 -11.52
CA VAL A 329 1.88 16.14 -10.28
C VAL A 329 2.80 14.91 -10.40
N ALA A 330 2.74 14.17 -11.49
CA ALA A 330 3.64 13.04 -11.72
C ALA A 330 5.10 13.50 -11.75
N LYS A 331 5.43 14.55 -12.49
CA LYS A 331 6.77 15.12 -12.52
C LYS A 331 7.26 15.57 -11.14
N GLN A 332 6.37 16.19 -10.35
CA GLN A 332 6.71 16.66 -9.00
C GLN A 332 7.03 15.52 -8.03
N LEU A 333 6.39 14.36 -8.17
CA LEU A 333 6.62 13.21 -7.28
C LEU A 333 8.02 12.63 -7.44
N HIS A 334 8.59 12.60 -8.65
CA HIS A 334 9.95 12.11 -8.85
C HIS A 334 10.97 12.95 -8.09
N GLY A 335 11.76 12.34 -7.23
CA GLY A 335 12.72 13.00 -6.35
C GLY A 335 12.11 13.78 -5.18
N MET A 336 10.76 13.80 -5.04
CA MET A 336 10.10 14.53 -3.96
C MET A 336 10.29 13.83 -2.62
N THR A 337 10.74 14.60 -1.63
CA THR A 337 10.66 14.22 -0.22
C THR A 337 9.42 14.86 0.41
N ILE A 338 8.57 14.03 1.03
CA ILE A 338 7.42 14.45 1.82
C ILE A 338 7.74 14.14 3.27
N LYS A 339 7.84 15.17 4.09
CA LYS A 339 8.11 15.03 5.52
C LYS A 339 6.82 14.90 6.30
N VAL A 340 6.83 14.07 7.32
CA VAL A 340 5.69 13.91 8.25
C VAL A 340 5.33 15.23 8.95
N ALA A 341 6.31 16.11 9.15
CA ALA A 341 6.07 17.44 9.73
C ALA A 341 5.21 18.34 8.83
N ASP A 342 5.31 18.17 7.50
CA ASP A 342 4.56 18.96 6.52
C ASP A 342 3.24 18.28 6.14
N GLU A 343 3.23 16.95 6.08
CA GLU A 343 2.06 16.12 5.75
C GLU A 343 1.98 14.90 6.68
N PRO A 344 1.34 15.03 7.84
CA PRO A 344 1.27 13.94 8.83
C PRO A 344 0.64 12.64 8.33
N GLY A 345 -0.19 12.73 7.29
CA GLY A 345 -0.86 11.55 6.72
C GLY A 345 0.06 10.59 5.96
N VAL A 346 1.31 10.96 5.65
CA VAL A 346 2.29 10.04 5.09
C VAL A 346 2.94 9.15 6.15
N LEU A 347 2.68 9.42 7.45
CA LEU A 347 3.02 8.64 8.64
C LEU A 347 4.52 8.51 8.94
N MET A 348 5.37 8.51 7.95
CA MET A 348 6.83 8.52 8.00
C MET A 348 7.35 9.36 6.85
N ASP A 349 8.51 9.98 7.03
CA ASP A 349 9.17 10.66 5.92
C ASP A 349 9.32 9.72 4.73
N VAL A 350 9.01 10.20 3.54
CA VAL A 350 9.08 9.42 2.31
C VAL A 350 9.76 10.22 1.21
N THR A 351 10.67 9.58 0.50
CA THR A 351 11.31 10.15 -0.69
C THR A 351 11.08 9.22 -1.87
N PHE A 352 10.51 9.75 -2.93
CA PHE A 352 10.42 9.04 -4.20
C PHE A 352 11.75 9.16 -4.96
N ASP A 353 12.20 8.07 -5.54
CA ASP A 353 13.31 8.10 -6.50
C ASP A 353 12.81 8.47 -7.93
N ASP A 354 13.74 8.47 -8.89
CA ASP A 354 13.44 8.79 -10.30
C ASP A 354 12.54 7.76 -11.00
N LYS A 355 12.29 6.60 -10.38
CA LYS A 355 11.44 5.53 -10.91
C LYS A 355 10.07 5.49 -10.25
N GLY A 356 9.83 6.32 -9.22
CA GLY A 356 8.62 6.29 -8.41
C GLY A 356 8.64 5.24 -7.29
N ASP A 357 9.82 4.68 -6.98
CA ASP A 357 10.04 3.82 -5.81
C ASP A 357 10.32 4.66 -4.58
N ILE A 358 10.10 4.07 -3.40
CA ILE A 358 10.44 4.68 -2.11
C ILE A 358 11.40 3.78 -1.33
N ASP A 359 12.30 4.41 -0.55
CA ASP A 359 13.09 3.73 0.48
C ASP A 359 13.01 4.54 1.77
N ARG A 360 12.82 3.86 2.89
CA ARG A 360 12.67 4.46 4.22
C ARG A 360 12.94 3.44 5.31
N GLU A 361 12.87 3.87 6.56
CA GLU A 361 12.83 2.97 7.70
C GLU A 361 11.73 1.92 7.54
N SER A 362 11.98 0.75 8.12
CA SER A 362 11.08 -0.39 8.12
C SER A 362 11.28 -1.18 9.42
N PHE A 363 10.59 -2.29 9.59
CA PHE A 363 10.54 -2.99 10.86
C PHE A 363 10.88 -4.46 10.70
N LEU A 364 11.56 -4.99 11.70
CA LEU A 364 11.57 -6.41 11.95
C LEU A 364 10.48 -6.74 12.97
N ILE A 365 9.61 -7.67 12.62
CA ILE A 365 8.42 -8.03 13.42
C ILE A 365 8.48 -9.51 13.76
N GLU A 366 8.05 -9.84 14.98
CA GLU A 366 7.82 -11.21 15.43
C GLU A 366 6.37 -11.38 15.86
N ILE A 367 5.74 -12.47 15.48
CA ILE A 367 4.39 -12.81 15.96
C ILE A 367 4.49 -13.46 17.33
N LYS A 368 3.87 -12.84 18.34
CA LYS A 368 3.83 -13.30 19.73
C LYS A 368 2.43 -13.23 20.29
N GLY A 369 1.91 -14.36 20.81
CA GLY A 369 0.59 -14.40 21.41
C GLY A 369 -0.52 -13.90 20.45
N GLY A 370 -0.41 -14.27 19.16
CA GLY A 370 -1.36 -13.87 18.12
C GLY A 370 -1.30 -12.39 17.72
N LYS A 371 -0.20 -11.69 18.00
CA LYS A 371 -0.01 -10.27 17.67
C LYS A 371 1.36 -10.01 17.01
N PRO A 372 1.44 -9.10 16.03
CA PRO A 372 2.72 -8.63 15.54
C PRO A 372 3.39 -7.72 16.58
N VAL A 373 4.66 -7.99 16.88
CA VAL A 373 5.47 -7.21 17.83
C VAL A 373 6.72 -6.70 17.12
N VAL A 374 6.92 -5.39 17.12
CA VAL A 374 8.13 -4.79 16.55
C VAL A 374 9.34 -5.14 17.41
N LYS A 375 10.35 -5.79 16.78
CA LYS A 375 11.62 -6.15 17.43
C LYS A 375 12.71 -5.11 17.21
N GLU A 376 12.75 -4.55 16.00
CA GLU A 376 13.84 -3.66 15.56
C GLU A 376 13.33 -2.72 14.49
N VAL A 377 13.82 -1.46 14.53
CA VAL A 377 13.65 -0.50 13.43
C VAL A 377 14.86 -0.64 12.51
N LEU A 378 14.61 -0.87 11.24
CA LEU A 378 15.63 -1.08 10.22
C LEU A 378 15.80 0.21 9.41
N PRO A 379 17.03 0.74 9.25
CA PRO A 379 17.25 1.94 8.46
C PRO A 379 16.98 1.71 6.97
N PRO A 380 16.82 2.79 6.19
CA PRO A 380 16.86 2.71 4.73
C PRO A 380 18.15 2.01 4.26
N LEU A 381 18.12 1.39 3.08
CA LEU A 381 19.34 0.79 2.51
C LEU A 381 20.36 1.87 2.12
N GLY A 382 19.88 3.06 1.86
CA GLY A 382 20.68 4.16 1.35
C GLY A 382 20.77 4.14 -0.18
N LYS A 383 21.32 5.22 -0.73
CA LYS A 383 21.69 5.25 -2.16
C LYS A 383 23.04 4.53 -2.27
N ASN A 384 23.05 3.36 -2.88
CA ASN A 384 24.29 2.69 -3.31
C ASN A 384 24.88 3.44 -4.51
#